data_7d9fbda04452794754abadb40d41ce98
#
_entry.id   7d9fbda04452794754abadb40d41ce98
#
_cell.length_a   1.000
_cell.length_b   1.000
_cell.length_c   1.000
_cell.angle_alpha   90.00
_cell.angle_beta   90.00
_cell.angle_gamma   90.00
#
_symmetry.space_group_name_H-M   'P 1'
#
loop_
_entity.id
_entity.type
_entity.pdbx_description
1 polymer ?
#
loop_
_entity_poly.entity_id
_entity_poly.type
_entity_poly.pdbx_seq_one_letter_code
_entity_poly.pdbx_strand_id
1 'polypeptide(L)'
;MNITAFAQYAGVSKAAVSRYFNGGYLSAEKRAQIAAAVEATGYRPSMQAQMLRTRRTRQIGVIMPRLSSESCARMVEGISRVLDDQNYQLLLINTANDNTREVRALDTLRHDTVDGIILIATMFTPEHHAVLQSLHVPVVIVGQQYPGFSCVFHDDFGAAQAATAHMLQKGRRKPGYLGVTLLRSEERRV
;
A
#
# COMPACT_ATOMS: atom_id res chain seq x y z
N MET A 1 22.03 1.74 -21.50
CA MET A 1 23.34 1.19 -21.05
C MET A 1 23.10 0.33 -19.84
N ASN A 2 23.72 -0.86 -19.71
CA ASN A 2 23.62 -1.70 -18.51
C ASN A 2 24.74 -1.38 -17.50
N ILE A 3 24.62 -1.90 -16.26
CA ILE A 3 25.60 -1.63 -15.20
C ILE A 3 27.03 -2.07 -15.55
N THR A 4 27.20 -3.10 -16.37
CA THR A 4 28.51 -3.59 -16.81
C THR A 4 29.19 -2.58 -17.73
N ALA A 5 28.49 -2.13 -18.75
CA ALA A 5 28.98 -1.12 -19.69
C ALA A 5 29.25 0.23 -19.00
N PHE A 6 28.37 0.62 -18.06
CA PHE A 6 28.58 1.85 -17.27
C PHE A 6 29.82 1.75 -16.37
N ALA A 7 30.01 0.62 -15.69
CA ALA A 7 31.19 0.41 -14.84
C ALA A 7 32.50 0.46 -15.64
N GLN A 8 32.50 -0.11 -16.84
CA GLN A 8 33.63 -0.02 -17.79
C GLN A 8 33.89 1.42 -18.24
N TYR A 9 32.83 2.15 -18.63
CA TYR A 9 32.92 3.56 -19.03
C TYR A 9 33.47 4.43 -17.92
N ALA A 10 32.99 4.24 -16.68
CA ALA A 10 33.43 4.99 -15.51
C ALA A 10 34.78 4.51 -14.93
N GLY A 11 35.42 3.47 -15.48
CA GLY A 11 36.68 2.94 -14.97
C GLY A 11 36.63 2.37 -13.55
N VAL A 12 35.44 1.89 -13.10
CA VAL A 12 35.23 1.38 -11.75
C VAL A 12 34.59 -0.01 -11.75
N SER A 13 34.62 -0.68 -10.59
CA SER A 13 33.92 -1.97 -10.47
C SER A 13 32.41 -1.81 -10.39
N LYS A 14 31.64 -2.82 -10.82
CA LYS A 14 30.16 -2.88 -10.64
C LYS A 14 29.76 -2.69 -9.18
N ALA A 15 30.55 -3.21 -8.24
CA ALA A 15 30.32 -3.04 -6.80
C ALA A 15 30.45 -1.57 -6.37
N ALA A 16 31.39 -0.82 -6.94
CA ALA A 16 31.52 0.61 -6.68
C ALA A 16 30.32 1.38 -7.22
N VAL A 17 29.87 1.09 -8.45
CA VAL A 17 28.64 1.67 -9.03
C VAL A 17 27.43 1.37 -8.15
N SER A 18 27.26 0.12 -7.73
CA SER A 18 26.17 -0.26 -6.83
C SER A 18 26.20 0.48 -5.49
N ARG A 19 27.38 0.66 -4.88
CA ARG A 19 27.52 1.43 -3.64
C ARG A 19 27.20 2.91 -3.83
N TYR A 20 27.58 3.50 -4.95
CA TYR A 20 27.27 4.89 -5.28
C TYR A 20 25.75 5.16 -5.25
N PHE A 21 24.98 4.34 -5.95
CA PHE A 21 23.54 4.52 -6.05
C PHE A 21 22.76 4.07 -4.80
N ASN A 22 23.36 3.24 -3.93
CA ASN A 22 22.71 2.77 -2.69
C ASN A 22 23.25 3.47 -1.42
N GLY A 23 23.98 4.58 -1.55
CA GLY A 23 24.49 5.33 -0.40
C GLY A 23 25.62 4.63 0.37
N GLY A 24 26.22 3.57 -0.19
CA GLY A 24 27.31 2.84 0.45
C GLY A 24 28.64 3.63 0.48
N TYR A 25 29.58 3.15 1.30
CA TYR A 25 30.90 3.77 1.43
C TYR A 25 31.71 3.66 0.13
N LEU A 26 32.25 4.81 -0.31
CA LEU A 26 33.16 4.97 -1.43
C LEU A 26 34.19 6.06 -1.09
N SER A 27 35.44 5.91 -1.60
CA SER A 27 36.37 7.01 -1.56
C SER A 27 35.87 8.23 -2.31
N ALA A 28 36.28 9.44 -1.88
CA ALA A 28 35.85 10.69 -2.55
C ALA A 28 36.21 10.70 -4.04
N GLU A 29 37.36 10.18 -4.40
CA GLU A 29 37.80 10.03 -5.78
C GLU A 29 36.86 9.17 -6.63
N LYS A 30 36.53 7.95 -6.17
CA LYS A 30 35.60 7.05 -6.88
C LYS A 30 34.19 7.63 -6.96
N ARG A 31 33.77 8.35 -5.92
CA ARG A 31 32.46 9.03 -5.92
C ARG A 31 32.42 10.11 -6.99
N ALA A 32 33.45 10.95 -7.08
CA ALA A 32 33.55 12.00 -8.11
C ALA A 32 33.62 11.41 -9.52
N GLN A 33 34.40 10.34 -9.70
CA GLN A 33 34.55 9.66 -10.99
C GLN A 33 33.21 9.07 -11.48
N ILE A 34 32.44 8.44 -10.58
CA ILE A 34 31.11 7.91 -10.92
C ILE A 34 30.11 9.05 -11.18
N ALA A 35 30.16 10.13 -10.40
CA ALA A 35 29.29 11.29 -10.59
C ALA A 35 29.47 11.92 -11.98
N ALA A 36 30.74 12.13 -12.39
CA ALA A 36 31.06 12.66 -13.73
C ALA A 36 30.57 11.72 -14.85
N ALA A 37 30.72 10.41 -14.67
CA ALA A 37 30.23 9.43 -15.63
C ALA A 37 28.69 9.44 -15.70
N VAL A 38 27.99 9.61 -14.58
CA VAL A 38 26.50 9.73 -14.55
C VAL A 38 26.06 11.00 -15.29
N GLU A 39 26.72 12.12 -15.05
CA GLU A 39 26.41 13.37 -15.73
C GLU A 39 26.62 13.27 -17.26
N ALA A 40 27.73 12.66 -17.68
CA ALA A 40 28.06 12.49 -19.09
C ALA A 40 27.13 11.53 -19.84
N THR A 41 26.62 10.48 -19.15
CA THR A 41 25.87 9.39 -19.81
C THR A 41 24.38 9.38 -19.50
N GLY A 42 23.91 10.13 -18.51
CA GLY A 42 22.55 10.05 -18.00
C GLY A 42 22.19 8.69 -17.39
N TYR A 43 23.20 7.85 -17.05
CA TYR A 43 22.95 6.49 -16.57
C TYR A 43 22.18 6.50 -15.25
N ARG A 44 21.12 5.70 -15.22
CA ARG A 44 20.40 5.34 -14.00
C ARG A 44 20.30 3.81 -13.90
N PRO A 45 20.49 3.22 -12.70
CA PRO A 45 20.29 1.79 -12.51
C PRO A 45 18.86 1.40 -12.90
N SER A 46 18.71 0.30 -13.61
CA SER A 46 17.40 -0.27 -13.92
C SER A 46 16.71 -0.72 -12.62
N MET A 47 15.50 -0.22 -12.38
CA MET A 47 14.66 -0.69 -11.25
C MET A 47 14.42 -2.19 -11.33
N GLN A 48 14.21 -2.74 -12.54
CA GLN A 48 14.04 -4.18 -12.74
C GLN A 48 15.26 -4.98 -12.30
N ALA A 49 16.48 -4.49 -12.58
CA ALA A 49 17.71 -5.15 -12.14
C ALA A 49 17.89 -5.05 -10.60
N GLN A 50 17.41 -3.97 -9.98
CA GLN A 50 17.38 -3.86 -8.51
C GLN A 50 16.35 -4.81 -7.91
N MET A 51 15.14 -4.89 -8.47
CA MET A 51 14.08 -5.83 -8.06
C MET A 51 14.57 -7.28 -8.08
N LEU A 52 15.20 -7.72 -9.17
CA LEU A 52 15.75 -9.07 -9.29
C LEU A 52 16.79 -9.38 -8.21
N ARG A 53 17.58 -8.39 -7.81
CA ARG A 53 18.63 -8.56 -6.80
C ARG A 53 18.10 -8.54 -5.38
N THR A 54 17.15 -7.64 -5.07
CA THR A 54 16.62 -7.41 -3.73
C THR A 54 15.38 -8.25 -3.44
N ARG A 55 14.77 -8.82 -4.46
CA ARG A 55 13.43 -9.44 -4.43
C ARG A 55 12.36 -8.51 -3.84
N ARG A 56 12.54 -7.20 -4.03
CA ARG A 56 11.60 -6.17 -3.59
C ARG A 56 11.26 -5.24 -4.74
N THR A 57 9.98 -4.98 -4.90
CA THR A 57 9.43 -4.08 -5.92
C THR A 57 9.52 -2.62 -5.49
N ARG A 58 9.60 -2.35 -4.20
CA ARG A 58 9.47 -1.03 -3.59
C ARG A 58 8.13 -0.38 -3.93
N GLN A 59 7.10 -1.19 -4.09
CA GLN A 59 5.74 -0.75 -4.35
C GLN A 59 4.79 -1.33 -3.32
N ILE A 60 3.82 -0.53 -2.86
CA ILE A 60 2.69 -0.97 -2.05
C ILE A 60 1.42 -0.71 -2.85
N GLY A 61 0.62 -1.76 -3.03
CA GLY A 61 -0.70 -1.66 -3.64
C GLY A 61 -1.71 -1.13 -2.63
N VAL A 62 -2.41 -0.06 -2.96
CA VAL A 62 -3.51 0.47 -2.17
C VAL A 62 -4.79 0.33 -2.97
N ILE A 63 -5.69 -0.54 -2.50
CA ILE A 63 -7.00 -0.77 -3.12
C ILE A 63 -8.03 0.04 -2.34
N MET A 64 -8.80 0.90 -3.02
CA MET A 64 -9.78 1.77 -2.40
C MET A 64 -11.12 1.74 -3.14
N PRO A 65 -12.25 1.94 -2.41
CA PRO A 65 -13.58 1.84 -3.01
C PRO A 65 -13.94 3.05 -3.87
N ARG A 66 -13.52 4.27 -3.51
CA ARG A 66 -13.89 5.50 -4.22
C ARG A 66 -12.87 6.62 -4.06
N LEU A 67 -12.44 7.21 -5.18
CA LEU A 67 -11.61 8.40 -5.20
C LEU A 67 -12.34 9.65 -4.68
N SER A 68 -13.65 9.74 -4.87
CA SER A 68 -14.48 10.87 -4.41
C SER A 68 -14.79 10.86 -2.91
N SER A 69 -14.35 9.83 -2.17
CA SER A 69 -14.54 9.75 -0.71
C SER A 69 -13.46 10.54 0.00
N GLU A 70 -13.83 11.59 0.74
CA GLU A 70 -12.90 12.39 1.54
C GLU A 70 -12.14 11.53 2.57
N SER A 71 -12.83 10.60 3.23
CA SER A 71 -12.18 9.71 4.20
C SER A 71 -11.14 8.80 3.54
N CYS A 72 -11.46 8.23 2.37
CA CYS A 72 -10.50 7.42 1.61
C CYS A 72 -9.30 8.28 1.15
N ALA A 73 -9.55 9.50 0.67
CA ALA A 73 -8.49 10.41 0.24
C ALA A 73 -7.52 10.75 1.37
N ARG A 74 -8.04 11.04 2.58
CA ARG A 74 -7.23 11.31 3.78
C ARG A 74 -6.43 10.09 4.23
N MET A 75 -7.01 8.88 4.14
CA MET A 75 -6.29 7.63 4.43
C MET A 75 -5.13 7.44 3.44
N VAL A 76 -5.38 7.60 2.14
CA VAL A 76 -4.35 7.47 1.11
C VAL A 76 -3.25 8.52 1.27
N GLU A 77 -3.60 9.77 1.63
CA GLU A 77 -2.60 10.82 1.94
C GLU A 77 -1.69 10.41 3.10
N GLY A 78 -2.27 9.89 4.20
CA GLY A 78 -1.51 9.41 5.34
C GLY A 78 -0.58 8.24 4.98
N ILE A 79 -1.08 7.29 4.19
CA ILE A 79 -0.31 6.15 3.67
C ILE A 79 0.85 6.65 2.79
N SER A 80 0.56 7.54 1.83
CA SER A 80 1.56 8.07 0.89
C SER A 80 2.71 8.73 1.63
N ARG A 81 2.44 9.54 2.64
CA ARG A 81 3.47 10.21 3.45
C ARG A 81 4.45 9.22 4.08
N VAL A 82 3.95 8.14 4.68
CA VAL A 82 4.80 7.11 5.29
C VAL A 82 5.60 6.34 4.24
N LEU A 83 4.99 6.04 3.09
CA LEU A 83 5.65 5.33 2.01
C LEU A 83 6.78 6.15 1.37
N ASP A 84 6.56 7.45 1.18
CA ASP A 84 7.56 8.39 0.64
C ASP A 84 8.80 8.45 1.54
N ASP A 85 8.63 8.55 2.87
CA ASP A 85 9.71 8.53 3.85
C ASP A 85 10.54 7.23 3.79
N GLN A 86 9.92 6.12 3.38
CA GLN A 86 10.56 4.81 3.26
C GLN A 86 11.02 4.49 1.84
N ASN A 87 10.93 5.43 0.90
CA ASN A 87 11.24 5.25 -0.52
C ASN A 87 10.44 4.10 -1.17
N TYR A 88 9.15 3.99 -0.82
CA TYR A 88 8.18 3.14 -1.49
C TYR A 88 7.29 3.97 -2.42
N GLN A 89 6.88 3.37 -3.53
CA GLN A 89 5.89 3.93 -4.42
C GLN A 89 4.50 3.38 -4.07
N LEU A 90 3.49 4.24 -4.12
CA LEU A 90 2.11 3.86 -3.93
C LEU A 90 1.48 3.55 -5.30
N LEU A 91 0.96 2.32 -5.45
CA LEU A 91 0.16 1.90 -6.59
C LEU A 91 -1.32 1.93 -6.20
N LEU A 92 -2.06 2.95 -6.67
CA LEU A 92 -3.46 3.14 -6.30
C LEU A 92 -4.42 2.46 -7.28
N ILE A 93 -5.33 1.64 -6.75
CA ILE A 93 -6.40 0.99 -7.53
C ILE A 93 -7.75 1.44 -6.97
N ASN A 94 -8.56 2.10 -7.81
CA ASN A 94 -9.94 2.49 -7.48
C ASN A 94 -10.92 1.45 -8.02
N THR A 95 -11.70 0.84 -7.13
CA THR A 95 -12.65 -0.22 -7.50
C THR A 95 -14.06 0.30 -7.81
N ALA A 96 -14.35 1.57 -7.55
CA ALA A 96 -15.66 2.20 -7.74
C ALA A 96 -16.79 1.49 -6.97
N ASN A 97 -16.52 0.96 -5.77
CA ASN A 97 -17.43 0.12 -4.96
C ASN A 97 -17.87 -1.19 -5.64
N ASP A 98 -17.12 -1.68 -6.58
CA ASP A 98 -17.41 -2.93 -7.28
C ASP A 98 -16.58 -4.06 -6.68
N ASN A 99 -17.23 -5.01 -6.02
CA ASN A 99 -16.59 -6.15 -5.38
C ASN A 99 -15.83 -7.04 -6.37
N THR A 100 -16.32 -7.18 -7.59
CA THR A 100 -15.67 -7.97 -8.65
C THR A 100 -14.37 -7.31 -9.07
N ARG A 101 -14.34 -5.97 -9.15
CA ARG A 101 -13.11 -5.21 -9.42
C ARG A 101 -12.14 -5.29 -8.26
N GLU A 102 -12.63 -5.32 -7.02
CA GLU A 102 -11.80 -5.45 -5.82
C GLU A 102 -11.10 -6.82 -5.78
N VAL A 103 -11.85 -7.90 -5.98
CA VAL A 103 -11.29 -9.27 -6.09
C VAL A 103 -10.27 -9.36 -7.22
N ARG A 104 -10.58 -8.81 -8.39
CA ARG A 104 -9.65 -8.77 -9.52
C ARG A 104 -8.38 -7.97 -9.23
N ALA A 105 -8.49 -6.85 -8.51
CA ALA A 105 -7.35 -6.05 -8.10
C ALA A 105 -6.43 -6.83 -7.15
N LEU A 106 -7.00 -7.52 -6.15
CA LEU A 106 -6.26 -8.41 -5.26
C LEU A 106 -5.54 -9.51 -6.04
N ASP A 107 -6.23 -10.17 -6.98
CA ASP A 107 -5.65 -11.23 -7.81
C ASP A 107 -4.52 -10.70 -8.70
N THR A 108 -4.67 -9.50 -9.26
CA THR A 108 -3.63 -8.85 -10.08
C THR A 108 -2.36 -8.57 -9.28
N LEU A 109 -2.51 -8.16 -8.01
CA LEU A 109 -1.38 -7.85 -7.13
C LEU A 109 -0.73 -9.08 -6.49
N ARG A 110 -1.32 -10.26 -6.65
CA ARG A 110 -0.87 -11.53 -6.06
C ARG A 110 0.53 -11.96 -6.52
N HIS A 111 0.92 -11.63 -7.76
CA HIS A 111 2.12 -12.15 -8.41
C HIS A 111 3.29 -11.17 -8.35
N ASP A 112 3.92 -11.00 -7.18
CA ASP A 112 5.17 -10.25 -6.99
C ASP A 112 5.19 -8.83 -7.60
N THR A 113 4.01 -8.24 -7.83
CA THR A 113 3.86 -6.90 -8.41
C THR A 113 4.11 -5.81 -7.37
N VAL A 114 3.89 -6.14 -6.09
CA VAL A 114 4.02 -5.25 -4.94
C VAL A 114 4.65 -5.98 -3.75
N ASP A 115 5.25 -5.24 -2.83
CA ASP A 115 5.82 -5.80 -1.60
C ASP A 115 4.77 -5.97 -0.49
N GLY A 116 3.57 -5.44 -0.67
CA GLY A 116 2.44 -5.55 0.25
C GLY A 116 1.20 -4.85 -0.30
N ILE A 117 0.06 -5.14 0.32
CA ILE A 117 -1.25 -4.59 -0.07
C ILE A 117 -1.89 -3.91 1.14
N ILE A 118 -2.46 -2.73 0.93
CA ILE A 118 -3.38 -2.07 1.86
C ILE A 118 -4.76 -2.06 1.20
N LEU A 119 -5.72 -2.75 1.81
CA LEU A 119 -7.10 -2.84 1.34
C LEU A 119 -7.98 -1.94 2.21
N ILE A 120 -8.49 -0.84 1.64
CA ILE A 120 -9.54 -0.02 2.27
C ILE A 120 -10.86 -0.70 1.94
N ALA A 121 -11.26 -1.62 2.80
CA ALA A 121 -12.34 -2.56 2.54
C ALA A 121 -13.73 -1.97 2.76
N THR A 122 -14.69 -2.41 1.93
CA THR A 122 -16.11 -2.08 2.11
C THR A 122 -16.93 -3.28 2.57
N MET A 123 -16.88 -4.38 1.83
CA MET A 123 -17.63 -5.59 2.11
C MET A 123 -16.82 -6.80 1.64
N PHE A 124 -16.85 -7.87 2.43
CA PHE A 124 -16.21 -9.12 2.07
C PHE A 124 -17.24 -10.12 1.53
N THR A 125 -16.90 -10.74 0.42
CA THR A 125 -17.64 -11.85 -0.18
C THR A 125 -16.82 -13.14 -0.07
N PRO A 126 -17.39 -14.33 -0.34
CA PRO A 126 -16.63 -15.58 -0.38
C PRO A 126 -15.43 -15.54 -1.33
N GLU A 127 -15.54 -14.80 -2.45
CA GLU A 127 -14.47 -14.62 -3.42
C GLU A 127 -13.32 -13.79 -2.83
N HIS A 128 -13.62 -12.76 -2.03
CA HIS A 128 -12.58 -12.03 -1.29
C HIS A 128 -11.83 -12.95 -0.34
N HIS A 129 -12.55 -13.80 0.40
CA HIS A 129 -11.93 -14.76 1.30
C HIS A 129 -10.96 -15.70 0.56
N ALA A 130 -11.40 -16.26 -0.57
CA ALA A 130 -10.60 -17.17 -1.37
C ALA A 130 -9.31 -16.49 -1.90
N VAL A 131 -9.42 -15.27 -2.45
CA VAL A 131 -8.25 -14.56 -2.99
C VAL A 131 -7.29 -14.13 -1.87
N LEU A 132 -7.80 -13.59 -0.75
CA LEU A 132 -6.98 -13.16 0.38
C LEU A 132 -6.15 -14.30 0.96
N GLN A 133 -6.72 -15.51 1.08
CA GLN A 133 -5.98 -16.69 1.55
C GLN A 133 -4.90 -17.17 0.58
N SER A 134 -5.03 -16.86 -0.71
CA SER A 134 -4.04 -17.25 -1.73
C SER A 134 -2.91 -16.24 -1.93
N LEU A 135 -2.96 -15.08 -1.23
CA LEU A 135 -1.93 -14.06 -1.35
C LEU A 135 -0.65 -14.47 -0.62
N HIS A 136 0.49 -14.23 -1.27
CA HIS A 136 1.82 -14.46 -0.70
C HIS A 136 2.48 -13.17 -0.17
N VAL A 137 1.85 -12.02 -0.43
CA VAL A 137 2.30 -10.72 0.06
C VAL A 137 1.51 -10.32 1.31
N PRO A 138 2.13 -9.59 2.26
CA PRO A 138 1.43 -9.11 3.46
C PRO A 138 0.28 -8.17 3.07
N VAL A 139 -0.85 -8.33 3.78
CA VAL A 139 -2.05 -7.51 3.59
C VAL A 139 -2.42 -6.83 4.90
N VAL A 140 -2.72 -5.54 4.84
CA VAL A 140 -3.34 -4.77 5.92
C VAL A 140 -4.73 -4.33 5.45
N ILE A 141 -5.73 -4.61 6.26
CA ILE A 141 -7.13 -4.22 6.00
C ILE A 141 -7.43 -2.96 6.79
N VAL A 142 -8.01 -1.96 6.13
CA VAL A 142 -8.37 -0.68 6.72
C VAL A 142 -9.89 -0.48 6.65
N GLY A 143 -10.48 0.00 7.75
CA GLY A 143 -11.89 0.33 7.86
C GLY A 143 -12.74 -0.72 8.55
N GLN A 144 -12.28 -1.97 8.65
CA GLN A 144 -13.00 -3.03 9.35
C GLN A 144 -12.08 -4.16 9.82
N GLN A 145 -12.56 -4.95 10.74
CA GLN A 145 -11.88 -6.14 11.24
C GLN A 145 -12.14 -7.33 10.31
N TYR A 146 -11.09 -8.12 10.04
CA TYR A 146 -11.20 -9.36 9.29
C TYR A 146 -10.28 -10.44 9.89
N PRO A 147 -10.81 -11.62 10.24
CA PRO A 147 -10.04 -12.66 10.92
C PRO A 147 -8.82 -13.12 10.12
N GLY A 148 -7.68 -13.29 10.81
CA GLY A 148 -6.44 -13.78 10.21
C GLY A 148 -5.59 -12.71 9.52
N PHE A 149 -5.99 -11.44 9.51
CA PHE A 149 -5.27 -10.34 8.89
C PHE A 149 -4.97 -9.21 9.89
N SER A 150 -3.94 -8.43 9.62
CA SER A 150 -3.69 -7.18 10.32
C SER A 150 -4.74 -6.15 9.90
N CYS A 151 -5.43 -5.54 10.87
CA CYS A 151 -6.52 -4.61 10.60
C CYS A 151 -6.31 -3.29 11.33
N VAL A 152 -6.70 -2.18 10.68
CA VAL A 152 -6.78 -0.85 11.27
C VAL A 152 -8.22 -0.36 11.10
N PHE A 153 -8.93 -0.15 12.19
CA PHE A 153 -10.35 0.22 12.16
C PHE A 153 -10.72 1.08 13.38
N HIS A 154 -11.85 1.77 13.29
CA HIS A 154 -12.41 2.56 14.39
C HIS A 154 -13.27 1.66 15.28
N ASP A 155 -13.33 1.98 16.57
CA ASP A 155 -14.31 1.40 17.50
C ASP A 155 -15.68 2.05 17.29
N ASP A 156 -16.31 1.75 16.16
CA ASP A 156 -17.62 2.30 15.80
C ASP A 156 -18.72 1.86 16.77
N PHE A 157 -18.61 0.65 17.33
CA PHE A 157 -19.55 0.15 18.32
C PHE A 157 -19.46 0.95 19.62
N GLY A 158 -18.27 1.11 20.18
CA GLY A 158 -18.07 1.89 21.41
C GLY A 158 -18.46 3.36 21.21
N ALA A 159 -18.15 3.94 20.06
CA ALA A 159 -18.54 5.31 19.74
C ALA A 159 -20.08 5.48 19.68
N ALA A 160 -20.78 4.55 18.99
CA ALA A 160 -22.24 4.57 18.92
C ALA A 160 -22.90 4.35 20.29
N GLN A 161 -22.35 3.43 21.10
CA GLN A 161 -22.79 3.16 22.46
C GLN A 161 -22.64 4.42 23.34
N ALA A 162 -21.47 5.05 23.32
CA ALA A 162 -21.20 6.26 24.08
C ALA A 162 -22.12 7.42 23.67
N ALA A 163 -22.31 7.64 22.37
CA ALA A 163 -23.22 8.66 21.86
C ALA A 163 -24.69 8.43 22.32
N THR A 164 -25.15 7.17 22.21
CA THR A 164 -26.50 6.78 22.64
C THR A 164 -26.67 6.97 24.14
N ALA A 165 -25.73 6.52 24.98
CA ALA A 165 -25.73 6.69 26.42
C ALA A 165 -25.78 8.18 26.80
N HIS A 166 -24.99 9.03 26.13
CA HIS A 166 -25.01 10.47 26.36
C HIS A 166 -26.40 11.09 26.07
N MET A 167 -27.05 10.71 24.97
CA MET A 167 -28.40 11.18 24.65
C MET A 167 -29.40 10.80 25.72
N LEU A 168 -29.35 9.55 26.22
CA LEU A 168 -30.24 9.08 27.31
C LEU A 168 -29.98 9.81 28.62
N GLN A 169 -28.74 10.06 28.99
CA GLN A 169 -28.36 10.85 30.18
C GLN A 169 -28.89 12.29 30.11
N LYS A 170 -28.97 12.88 28.91
CA LYS A 170 -29.58 14.18 28.65
C LYS A 170 -31.12 14.16 28.65
N GLY A 171 -31.75 13.06 29.05
CA GLY A 171 -33.18 12.90 29.15
C GLY A 171 -33.91 12.63 27.82
N ARG A 172 -33.16 12.35 26.72
CA ARG A 172 -33.75 12.01 25.44
C ARG A 172 -34.19 10.54 25.44
N ARG A 173 -35.52 10.31 25.44
CA ARG A 173 -36.09 8.95 25.59
C ARG A 173 -36.54 8.31 24.29
N LYS A 174 -36.50 9.01 23.16
CA LYS A 174 -36.91 8.52 21.85
C LYS A 174 -35.82 8.90 20.82
N PRO A 175 -34.61 8.32 20.92
CA PRO A 175 -33.58 8.55 19.90
C PRO A 175 -34.01 7.93 18.58
N GLY A 176 -33.80 8.66 17.48
CA GLY A 176 -33.92 8.14 16.12
C GLY A 176 -32.55 7.70 15.59
N TYR A 177 -32.55 6.70 14.74
CA TYR A 177 -31.35 6.24 14.02
C TYR A 177 -31.52 6.43 12.51
N LEU A 178 -30.59 7.12 11.89
CA LEU A 178 -30.48 7.26 10.47
C LEU A 178 -29.19 6.59 10.02
N GLY A 179 -29.28 5.55 9.23
CA GLY A 179 -28.14 4.77 8.74
C GLY A 179 -28.23 4.46 7.26
N VAL A 180 -27.19 3.85 6.72
CA VAL A 180 -27.19 3.32 5.35
C VAL A 180 -27.91 1.97 5.30
N THR A 181 -28.61 1.71 4.20
CA THR A 181 -29.14 0.37 3.95
C THR A 181 -28.00 -0.58 3.67
N LEU A 182 -27.79 -1.56 4.54
CA LEU A 182 -26.88 -2.65 4.27
C LEU A 182 -27.58 -3.63 3.32
N LEU A 183 -27.13 -3.68 2.07
CA LEU A 183 -27.45 -4.83 1.22
C LEU A 183 -26.88 -6.05 1.95
N ARG A 184 -27.75 -6.98 2.33
CA ARG A 184 -27.49 -8.10 3.23
C ARG A 184 -26.21 -8.84 2.88
N SER A 185 -25.18 -8.75 3.70
CA SER A 185 -24.32 -9.89 3.97
C SER A 185 -24.84 -10.56 5.24
N GLU A 186 -25.06 -11.85 5.24
CA GLU A 186 -25.57 -12.62 6.38
C GLU A 186 -24.62 -12.61 7.59
N GLU A 187 -23.43 -12.04 7.46
CA GLU A 187 -22.34 -12.05 8.44
C GLU A 187 -22.39 -10.90 9.48
N ARG A 188 -23.39 -10.05 9.47
CA ARG A 188 -23.58 -9.02 10.51
C ARG A 188 -24.67 -9.34 11.51
N ARG A 189 -24.82 -10.61 11.87
CA ARG A 189 -25.56 -11.02 13.06
C ARG A 189 -24.56 -11.28 14.18
N VAL A 190 -24.31 -10.27 14.98
CA VAL A 190 -23.90 -10.39 16.37
C VAL A 190 -24.93 -9.68 17.21
#